data_6937c694112af7b580529792408495dd
#
_entry.id   6937c694112af7b580529792408495dd
#
_cell.length_a   1.000
_cell.length_b   1.000
_cell.length_c   1.000
_cell.angle_alpha   90.00
_cell.angle_beta   90.00
_cell.angle_gamma   90.00
#
_symmetry.space_group_name_H-M   'P 1'
#
loop_
_entity.id
_entity.type
_entity.pdbx_description
1 polymer ?
#
loop_
_entity_poly.entity_id
_entity_poly.type
_entity_poly.pdbx_seq_one_letter_code
_entity_poly.pdbx_strand_id
1 'polypeptide(L)'
;NIIEVTFRTAAAAGAIESIANAFPEMLVGAGTVVTQEQAKIAIDSGSKFGLAPGTDSETIGYFKSHDIPFIPGIMTPSDIQAAIKLGCEHLKFFPAGAAGGPKLLKAMAAPYANLSVKFCPTGGVSLDNMNEYLSIPEVFAIGGSWLATKAQIANKDWSAITAQVKEALAEAAQA
;
A
#
# COMPACT_ATOMS: atom_id res chain seq x y z
N ASN A 1 -9.29 -9.51 5.59
CA ASN A 1 -7.89 -9.88 5.29
C ASN A 1 -7.45 -9.15 4.01
N ILE A 2 -6.24 -8.57 4.00
CA ILE A 2 -5.69 -7.80 2.88
C ILE A 2 -4.21 -8.14 2.70
N ILE A 3 -3.74 -8.22 1.46
CA ILE A 3 -2.34 -8.42 1.09
C ILE A 3 -1.99 -7.60 -0.15
N GLU A 4 -0.79 -7.02 -0.17
CA GLU A 4 -0.20 -6.38 -1.35
C GLU A 4 0.94 -7.24 -1.89
N VAL A 5 0.89 -7.60 -3.17
CA VAL A 5 1.98 -8.26 -3.89
C VAL A 5 2.67 -7.26 -4.81
N THR A 6 3.97 -7.02 -4.61
CA THR A 6 4.69 -5.99 -5.39
C THR A 6 5.10 -6.49 -6.78
N PHE A 7 4.87 -5.69 -7.81
CA PHE A 7 5.28 -5.93 -9.21
C PHE A 7 6.77 -5.66 -9.44
N ARG A 8 7.64 -6.30 -8.65
CA ARG A 8 9.11 -6.19 -8.78
C ARG A 8 9.76 -7.41 -9.41
N THR A 9 9.00 -8.47 -9.64
CA THR A 9 9.47 -9.72 -10.23
C THR A 9 8.42 -10.29 -11.16
N ALA A 10 8.84 -11.14 -12.09
CA ALA A 10 7.94 -11.84 -13.01
C ALA A 10 6.92 -12.76 -12.30
N ALA A 11 7.17 -13.12 -11.04
CA ALA A 11 6.27 -13.98 -10.27
C ALA A 11 5.03 -13.25 -9.73
N ALA A 12 4.98 -11.91 -9.79
CA ALA A 12 3.94 -11.12 -9.12
C ALA A 12 2.52 -11.46 -9.63
N ALA A 13 2.33 -11.52 -10.93
CA ALA A 13 1.04 -11.84 -11.54
C ALA A 13 0.52 -13.22 -11.11
N GLY A 14 1.36 -14.27 -11.25
CA GLY A 14 1.00 -15.61 -10.82
C GLY A 14 0.78 -15.76 -9.32
N ALA A 15 1.46 -14.96 -8.50
CA ALA A 15 1.22 -14.93 -7.06
C ALA A 15 -0.15 -14.33 -6.73
N ILE A 16 -0.53 -13.20 -7.37
CA ILE A 16 -1.86 -12.59 -7.20
C ILE A 16 -2.94 -13.58 -7.60
N GLU A 17 -2.84 -14.17 -8.79
CA GLU A 17 -3.80 -15.15 -9.29
C GLU A 17 -3.95 -16.34 -8.33
N SER A 18 -2.84 -16.91 -7.86
CA SER A 18 -2.84 -18.03 -6.95
C SER A 18 -3.51 -17.70 -5.61
N ILE A 19 -3.23 -16.52 -5.04
CA ILE A 19 -3.84 -16.09 -3.78
C ILE A 19 -5.32 -15.78 -3.97
N ALA A 20 -5.69 -15.05 -5.03
CA ALA A 20 -7.07 -14.70 -5.32
C ALA A 20 -7.97 -15.94 -5.52
N ASN A 21 -7.43 -16.98 -6.17
CA ASN A 21 -8.14 -18.25 -6.39
C ASN A 21 -8.24 -19.09 -5.11
N ALA A 22 -7.17 -19.13 -4.29
CA ALA A 22 -7.14 -19.92 -3.06
C ALA A 22 -7.93 -19.28 -1.91
N PHE A 23 -8.03 -17.95 -1.89
CA PHE A 23 -8.66 -17.16 -0.82
C PHE A 23 -9.57 -16.06 -1.41
N PRO A 24 -10.76 -16.43 -1.94
CA PRO A 24 -11.66 -15.48 -2.63
C PRO A 24 -12.11 -14.29 -1.77
N GLU A 25 -12.13 -14.46 -0.45
CA GLU A 25 -12.50 -13.42 0.52
C GLU A 25 -11.34 -12.46 0.84
N MET A 26 -10.11 -12.75 0.39
CA MET A 26 -8.96 -11.89 0.63
C MET A 26 -8.91 -10.74 -0.39
N LEU A 27 -8.70 -9.53 0.10
CA LEU A 27 -8.40 -8.39 -0.76
C LEU A 27 -6.93 -8.46 -1.20
N VAL A 28 -6.71 -8.95 -2.42
CA VAL A 28 -5.36 -9.05 -3.00
C VAL A 28 -5.10 -7.82 -3.85
N GLY A 29 -4.06 -7.08 -3.56
CA GLY A 29 -3.65 -5.89 -4.30
C GLY A 29 -2.32 -6.03 -5.01
N ALA A 30 -2.14 -5.24 -6.06
CA ALA A 30 -0.90 -5.12 -6.81
C ALA A 30 -0.15 -3.85 -6.40
N GLY A 31 1.05 -4.00 -5.82
CA GLY A 31 1.90 -2.88 -5.47
C GLY A 31 3.02 -2.61 -6.48
N THR A 32 3.52 -1.39 -6.48
CA THR A 32 4.59 -0.96 -7.40
C THR A 32 4.17 -1.08 -8.88
N VAL A 33 2.90 -0.77 -9.15
CA VAL A 33 2.37 -0.70 -10.53
C VAL A 33 2.74 0.67 -11.09
N VAL A 34 3.70 0.71 -12.00
CA VAL A 34 4.31 1.95 -12.52
C VAL A 34 4.12 2.16 -14.02
N THR A 35 3.41 1.24 -14.68
CA THR A 35 3.05 1.36 -16.10
C THR A 35 1.64 0.84 -16.35
N GLN A 36 1.03 1.32 -17.41
CA GLN A 36 -0.29 0.83 -17.83
C GLN A 36 -0.27 -0.67 -18.20
N GLU A 37 0.83 -1.17 -18.73
CA GLU A 37 0.98 -2.61 -19.00
C GLU A 37 0.95 -3.43 -17.71
N GLN A 38 1.66 -2.99 -16.67
CA GLN A 38 1.60 -3.64 -15.35
C GLN A 38 0.19 -3.54 -14.76
N ALA A 39 -0.49 -2.41 -14.94
CA ALA A 39 -1.87 -2.24 -14.49
C ALA A 39 -2.81 -3.27 -15.12
N LYS A 40 -2.69 -3.46 -16.45
CA LYS A 40 -3.44 -4.48 -17.17
C LYS A 40 -3.18 -5.88 -16.62
N ILE A 41 -1.90 -6.27 -16.50
CA ILE A 41 -1.51 -7.59 -15.99
C ILE A 41 -2.04 -7.78 -14.55
N ALA A 42 -1.95 -6.76 -13.70
CA ALA A 42 -2.42 -6.81 -12.32
C ALA A 42 -3.94 -7.07 -12.25
N ILE A 43 -4.72 -6.36 -13.05
CA ILE A 43 -6.18 -6.51 -13.12
C ILE A 43 -6.55 -7.88 -13.67
N ASP A 44 -5.93 -8.30 -14.77
CA ASP A 44 -6.16 -9.61 -15.40
C ASP A 44 -5.82 -10.77 -14.44
N SER A 45 -4.86 -10.57 -13.52
CA SER A 45 -4.49 -11.56 -12.49
C SER A 45 -5.45 -11.58 -11.28
N GLY A 46 -6.46 -10.71 -11.25
CA GLY A 46 -7.49 -10.70 -10.21
C GLY A 46 -7.20 -9.77 -9.04
N SER A 47 -6.28 -8.77 -9.19
CA SER A 47 -6.08 -7.77 -8.15
C SER A 47 -7.34 -6.94 -7.92
N LYS A 48 -7.64 -6.65 -6.64
CA LYS A 48 -8.81 -5.87 -6.20
C LYS A 48 -8.48 -4.41 -5.92
N PHE A 49 -7.21 -4.05 -5.88
CA PHE A 49 -6.71 -2.68 -5.76
C PHE A 49 -5.28 -2.60 -6.30
N GLY A 50 -4.84 -1.39 -6.63
CA GLY A 50 -3.47 -1.13 -7.06
C GLY A 50 -2.79 -0.05 -6.23
N LEU A 51 -1.45 -0.10 -6.12
CA LEU A 51 -0.62 0.95 -5.51
C LEU A 51 0.60 1.22 -6.37
N ALA A 52 1.05 2.48 -6.33
CA ALA A 52 2.32 2.90 -6.95
C ALA A 52 3.20 3.67 -5.97
N PRO A 53 4.51 3.79 -6.25
CA PRO A 53 5.40 4.67 -5.49
C PRO A 53 5.22 6.16 -5.80
N GLY A 54 4.56 6.49 -6.89
CA GLY A 54 4.31 7.86 -7.36
C GLY A 54 2.91 8.03 -7.95
N THR A 55 2.62 9.24 -8.43
CA THR A 55 1.32 9.60 -9.03
C THR A 55 1.48 9.67 -10.56
N ASP A 56 0.80 8.77 -11.27
CA ASP A 56 0.73 8.73 -12.72
C ASP A 56 -0.72 8.69 -13.20
N SER A 57 -1.11 9.67 -14.02
CA SER A 57 -2.49 9.85 -14.45
C SER A 57 -3.01 8.73 -15.35
N GLU A 58 -2.14 8.13 -16.18
CA GLU A 58 -2.52 7.06 -17.10
C GLU A 58 -2.82 5.77 -16.33
N THR A 59 -1.95 5.40 -15.40
CA THR A 59 -2.13 4.23 -14.54
C THR A 59 -3.37 4.37 -13.66
N ILE A 60 -3.56 5.56 -13.03
CA ILE A 60 -4.77 5.86 -12.24
C ILE A 60 -6.02 5.75 -13.11
N GLY A 61 -6.02 6.37 -14.30
CA GLY A 61 -7.13 6.33 -15.23
C GLY A 61 -7.48 4.92 -15.68
N TYR A 62 -6.47 4.08 -15.89
CA TYR A 62 -6.68 2.69 -16.28
C TYR A 62 -7.39 1.88 -15.19
N PHE A 63 -6.93 1.93 -13.94
CA PHE A 63 -7.60 1.27 -12.80
C PHE A 63 -9.04 1.78 -12.63
N LYS A 64 -9.22 3.10 -12.70
CA LYS A 64 -10.53 3.74 -12.56
C LYS A 64 -11.51 3.31 -13.65
N SER A 65 -11.05 3.11 -14.90
CA SER A 65 -11.90 2.63 -16.00
C SER A 65 -12.39 1.18 -15.82
N HIS A 66 -11.79 0.45 -14.86
CA HIS A 66 -12.17 -0.92 -14.49
C HIS A 66 -12.87 -0.99 -13.11
N ASP A 67 -13.25 0.17 -12.53
CA ASP A 67 -13.86 0.27 -11.21
C ASP A 67 -13.02 -0.36 -10.09
N ILE A 68 -11.68 -0.35 -10.24
CA ILE A 68 -10.74 -0.89 -9.26
C ILE A 68 -10.01 0.28 -8.58
N PRO A 69 -10.02 0.35 -7.22
CA PRO A 69 -9.32 1.39 -6.47
C PRO A 69 -7.83 1.42 -6.76
N PHE A 70 -7.27 2.63 -6.87
CA PHE A 70 -5.83 2.83 -7.00
C PHE A 70 -5.33 3.85 -5.98
N ILE A 71 -4.21 3.53 -5.35
CA ILE A 71 -3.58 4.31 -4.27
C ILE A 71 -2.24 4.85 -4.78
N PRO A 72 -2.21 6.06 -5.37
CA PRO A 72 -0.97 6.66 -5.88
C PRO A 72 -0.02 7.04 -4.74
N GLY A 73 1.28 7.01 -5.03
CA GLY A 73 2.33 7.44 -4.13
C GLY A 73 2.52 8.95 -4.12
N ILE A 74 2.71 9.50 -2.92
CA ILE A 74 2.96 10.93 -2.71
C ILE A 74 4.12 11.14 -1.74
N MET A 75 4.82 12.26 -1.87
CA MET A 75 5.85 12.71 -0.94
C MET A 75 5.82 14.22 -0.71
N THR A 76 5.06 14.98 -1.50
CA THR A 76 4.94 16.44 -1.41
C THR A 76 3.49 16.89 -1.43
N PRO A 77 3.18 18.12 -0.94
CA PRO A 77 1.85 18.70 -1.10
C PRO A 77 1.39 18.80 -2.57
N SER A 78 2.32 19.00 -3.50
CA SER A 78 1.99 19.03 -4.94
C SER A 78 1.50 17.67 -5.44
N ASP A 79 2.09 16.57 -4.96
CA ASP A 79 1.65 15.23 -5.30
C ASP A 79 0.24 14.96 -4.76
N ILE A 80 -0.02 15.38 -3.50
CA ILE A 80 -1.35 15.27 -2.89
C ILE A 80 -2.39 15.99 -3.75
N GLN A 81 -2.11 17.24 -4.17
CA GLN A 81 -3.03 18.02 -5.00
C GLN A 81 -3.24 17.38 -6.38
N ALA A 82 -2.19 16.82 -6.98
CA ALA A 82 -2.29 16.10 -8.25
C ALA A 82 -3.19 14.86 -8.12
N ALA A 83 -3.00 14.06 -7.08
CA ALA A 83 -3.80 12.88 -6.81
C ALA A 83 -5.29 13.23 -6.54
N ILE A 84 -5.56 14.28 -5.75
CA ILE A 84 -6.92 14.77 -5.49
C ILE A 84 -7.62 15.19 -6.79
N LYS A 85 -6.93 15.91 -7.68
CA LYS A 85 -7.49 16.31 -9.00
C LYS A 85 -7.88 15.12 -9.86
N LEU A 86 -7.20 13.97 -9.67
CA LEU A 86 -7.51 12.72 -10.35
C LEU A 86 -8.60 11.91 -9.62
N GLY A 87 -9.15 12.44 -8.52
CA GLY A 87 -10.21 11.81 -7.74
C GLY A 87 -9.72 10.71 -6.80
N CYS A 88 -8.44 10.73 -6.41
CA CYS A 88 -7.90 9.79 -5.44
C CYS A 88 -8.06 10.35 -4.02
N GLU A 89 -8.72 9.57 -3.15
CA GLU A 89 -8.89 9.90 -1.73
C GLU A 89 -7.91 9.13 -0.83
N HIS A 90 -7.41 8.00 -1.28
CA HIS A 90 -6.45 7.16 -0.56
C HIS A 90 -5.08 7.30 -1.23
N LEU A 91 -4.06 7.68 -0.44
CA LEU A 91 -2.73 8.02 -0.94
C LEU A 91 -1.65 7.23 -0.19
N LYS A 92 -0.66 6.75 -0.92
CA LYS A 92 0.50 6.06 -0.34
C LYS A 92 1.58 7.08 -0.01
N PHE A 93 1.89 7.31 1.27
CA PHE A 93 3.04 8.12 1.67
C PHE A 93 4.32 7.28 1.56
N PHE A 94 5.16 7.57 0.56
CA PHE A 94 6.35 6.75 0.25
C PHE A 94 7.52 7.60 -0.26
N PRO A 95 8.77 7.29 0.17
CA PRO A 95 9.18 6.33 1.21
C PRO A 95 9.05 6.96 2.62
N ALA A 96 8.11 6.48 3.43
CA ALA A 96 7.67 7.16 4.66
C ALA A 96 8.80 7.48 5.66
N GLY A 97 9.62 6.49 6.01
CA GLY A 97 10.72 6.68 6.95
C GLY A 97 11.80 7.65 6.45
N ALA A 98 12.25 7.46 5.20
CA ALA A 98 13.30 8.30 4.60
C ALA A 98 12.82 9.73 4.32
N ALA A 99 11.53 9.93 4.08
CA ALA A 99 10.95 11.25 3.81
C ALA A 99 10.84 12.15 5.06
N GLY A 100 10.85 11.56 6.26
CA GLY A 100 10.74 12.33 7.50
C GLY A 100 9.72 11.78 8.52
N GLY A 101 9.22 10.58 8.24
CA GLY A 101 8.43 9.79 9.18
C GLY A 101 7.05 10.35 9.52
N PRO A 102 6.52 9.96 10.69
CA PRO A 102 5.19 10.39 11.15
C PRO A 102 5.09 11.91 11.29
N LYS A 103 6.17 12.57 11.69
CA LYS A 103 6.24 14.03 11.87
C LYS A 103 5.97 14.77 10.56
N LEU A 104 6.60 14.35 9.46
CA LEU A 104 6.37 14.95 8.15
C LEU A 104 4.94 14.65 7.66
N LEU A 105 4.50 13.41 7.77
CA LEU A 105 3.14 13.01 7.34
C LEU A 105 2.07 13.86 8.04
N LYS A 106 2.17 14.02 9.36
CA LYS A 106 1.24 14.85 10.14
C LYS A 106 1.21 16.30 9.67
N ALA A 107 2.38 16.88 9.41
CA ALA A 107 2.49 18.25 8.90
C ALA A 107 1.91 18.40 7.49
N MET A 108 2.10 17.39 6.63
CA MET A 108 1.56 17.37 5.27
C MET A 108 0.06 17.13 5.24
N ALA A 109 -0.49 16.31 6.12
CA ALA A 109 -1.92 16.00 6.17
C ALA A 109 -2.76 17.18 6.69
N ALA A 110 -2.23 17.98 7.59
CA ALA A 110 -2.97 19.05 8.27
C ALA A 110 -3.71 20.03 7.32
N PRO A 111 -3.14 20.51 6.20
CA PRO A 111 -3.86 21.38 5.24
C PRO A 111 -5.05 20.70 4.56
N TYR A 112 -5.12 19.38 4.56
CA TYR A 112 -6.14 18.59 3.87
C TYR A 112 -7.13 17.92 4.83
N ALA A 113 -7.09 18.24 6.13
CA ALA A 113 -7.92 17.62 7.17
C ALA A 113 -9.43 17.76 6.91
N ASN A 114 -9.85 18.81 6.18
CA ASN A 114 -11.25 19.04 5.79
C ASN A 114 -11.67 18.27 4.51
N LEU A 115 -10.74 17.54 3.91
CA LEU A 115 -10.98 16.70 2.73
C LEU A 115 -10.97 15.23 3.17
N SER A 116 -11.65 14.37 2.41
CA SER A 116 -11.71 12.93 2.72
C SER A 116 -10.41 12.18 2.41
N VAL A 117 -9.26 12.87 2.44
CA VAL A 117 -7.97 12.27 2.07
C VAL A 117 -7.41 11.44 3.21
N LYS A 118 -7.00 10.21 2.89
CA LYS A 118 -6.41 9.25 3.82
C LYS A 118 -5.06 8.75 3.31
N PHE A 119 -4.19 8.36 4.25
CA PHE A 119 -2.82 7.98 3.93
C PHE A 119 -2.50 6.54 4.35
N CYS A 120 -1.67 5.88 3.52
CA CYS A 120 -1.05 4.60 3.82
C CYS A 120 0.48 4.77 3.78
N PRO A 121 1.13 5.06 4.92
CA PRO A 121 2.59 5.14 4.95
C PRO A 121 3.22 3.77 4.71
N THR A 122 4.22 3.77 3.83
CA THR A 122 5.02 2.58 3.47
C THR A 122 6.48 2.95 3.25
N GLY A 123 7.37 1.97 3.46
CA GLY A 123 8.81 2.18 3.35
C GLY A 123 9.43 2.77 4.61
N GLY A 124 10.10 1.91 5.39
CA GLY A 124 10.66 2.26 6.69
C GLY A 124 9.67 2.20 7.86
N VAL A 125 8.48 1.67 7.63
CA VAL A 125 7.57 1.28 8.72
C VAL A 125 8.02 -0.07 9.28
N SER A 126 7.98 -0.22 10.59
CA SER A 126 8.37 -1.42 11.35
C SER A 126 7.43 -1.60 12.55
N LEU A 127 7.58 -2.70 13.27
CA LEU A 127 6.85 -2.93 14.51
C LEU A 127 7.08 -1.80 15.53
N ASP A 128 8.33 -1.31 15.63
CA ASP A 128 8.73 -0.30 16.63
C ASP A 128 8.12 1.08 16.40
N ASN A 129 7.75 1.42 15.15
CA ASN A 129 7.27 2.76 14.79
C ASN A 129 5.85 2.81 14.22
N MET A 130 5.22 1.64 14.04
CA MET A 130 3.91 1.57 13.37
C MET A 130 2.82 2.35 14.12
N ASN A 131 2.82 2.33 15.45
CA ASN A 131 1.82 3.01 16.26
C ASN A 131 1.94 4.53 16.19
N GLU A 132 3.13 5.07 15.94
CA GLU A 132 3.29 6.50 15.68
C GLU A 132 2.55 6.94 14.41
N TYR A 133 2.54 6.08 13.37
CA TYR A 133 1.78 6.34 12.16
C TYR A 133 0.27 6.12 12.37
N LEU A 134 -0.10 5.02 13.02
CA LEU A 134 -1.51 4.67 13.24
C LEU A 134 -2.24 5.67 14.16
N SER A 135 -1.50 6.38 15.03
CA SER A 135 -2.07 7.46 15.86
C SER A 135 -2.47 8.71 15.06
N ILE A 136 -2.13 8.81 13.78
CA ILE A 136 -2.52 9.93 12.92
C ILE A 136 -3.92 9.65 12.35
N PRO A 137 -4.94 10.50 12.62
CA PRO A 137 -6.33 10.23 12.22
C PRO A 137 -6.57 10.05 10.73
N GLU A 138 -5.70 10.60 9.90
CA GLU A 138 -5.74 10.49 8.44
C GLU A 138 -5.09 9.20 7.93
N VAL A 139 -4.41 8.41 8.78
CA VAL A 139 -3.83 7.13 8.40
C VAL A 139 -4.89 6.03 8.52
N PHE A 140 -5.20 5.36 7.41
CA PHE A 140 -6.19 4.27 7.37
C PHE A 140 -5.55 2.88 7.38
N ALA A 141 -4.28 2.79 6.98
CA ALA A 141 -3.51 1.55 6.95
C ALA A 141 -2.02 1.87 6.91
N ILE A 142 -1.20 0.90 7.22
CA ILE A 142 0.26 0.94 7.05
C ILE A 142 0.72 -0.25 6.22
N GLY A 143 1.85 -0.11 5.53
CA GLY A 143 2.45 -1.20 4.79
C GLY A 143 3.94 -1.37 5.09
N GLY A 144 4.38 -2.62 5.17
CA GLY A 144 5.78 -2.91 5.41
C GLY A 144 6.22 -4.30 4.94
N SER A 145 7.39 -4.37 4.31
CA SER A 145 7.98 -5.64 3.86
C SER A 145 8.58 -6.46 5.01
N TRP A 146 8.64 -5.92 6.21
CA TRP A 146 9.09 -6.61 7.42
C TRP A 146 8.13 -7.73 7.84
N LEU A 147 6.86 -7.64 7.47
CA LEU A 147 5.85 -8.68 7.73
C LEU A 147 6.16 -10.01 7.06
N ALA A 148 6.82 -9.99 5.89
CA ALA A 148 7.24 -11.17 5.16
C ALA A 148 8.52 -10.86 4.39
N THR A 149 9.67 -11.10 5.01
CA THR A 149 10.96 -10.80 4.41
C THR A 149 11.32 -11.76 3.28
N LYS A 150 12.15 -11.31 2.34
CA LYS A 150 12.67 -12.17 1.27
C LYS A 150 13.35 -13.42 1.79
N ALA A 151 14.09 -13.31 2.89
CA ALA A 151 14.79 -14.44 3.52
C ALA A 151 13.80 -15.48 4.06
N GLN A 152 12.77 -15.05 4.78
CA GLN A 152 11.74 -15.94 5.30
C GLN A 152 10.98 -16.66 4.17
N ILE A 153 10.63 -15.93 3.11
CA ILE A 153 9.96 -16.52 1.93
C ILE A 153 10.87 -17.56 1.26
N ALA A 154 12.15 -17.22 1.03
CA ALA A 154 13.12 -18.13 0.42
C ALA A 154 13.36 -19.40 1.26
N ASN A 155 13.39 -19.26 2.57
CA ASN A 155 13.56 -20.36 3.52
C ASN A 155 12.25 -21.09 3.85
N LYS A 156 11.11 -20.66 3.27
CA LYS A 156 9.77 -21.20 3.56
C LYS A 156 9.40 -21.14 5.04
N ASP A 157 9.87 -20.12 5.75
CA ASP A 157 9.60 -19.92 7.18
C ASP A 157 8.22 -19.27 7.39
N TRP A 158 7.18 -20.02 7.04
CA TRP A 158 5.79 -19.56 7.12
C TRP A 158 5.34 -19.34 8.57
N SER A 159 5.92 -20.08 9.52
CA SER A 159 5.61 -19.93 10.93
C SER A 159 6.07 -18.59 11.50
N ALA A 160 7.26 -18.14 11.14
CA ALA A 160 7.77 -16.83 11.53
C ALA A 160 6.95 -15.69 10.90
N ILE A 161 6.59 -15.81 9.61
CA ILE A 161 5.71 -14.84 8.95
C ILE A 161 4.35 -14.75 9.67
N THR A 162 3.75 -15.88 10.00
CA THR A 162 2.48 -15.92 10.71
C THR A 162 2.58 -15.29 12.09
N ALA A 163 3.66 -15.53 12.82
CA ALA A 163 3.90 -14.93 14.14
C ALA A 163 4.04 -13.41 14.05
N GLN A 164 4.85 -12.91 13.10
CA GLN A 164 5.04 -11.48 12.87
C GLN A 164 3.74 -10.75 12.51
N VAL A 165 2.90 -11.35 11.65
CA VAL A 165 1.60 -10.77 11.31
C VAL A 165 0.68 -10.70 12.51
N LYS A 166 0.65 -11.76 13.36
CA LYS A 166 -0.16 -11.75 14.58
C LYS A 166 0.31 -10.69 15.57
N GLU A 167 1.61 -10.54 15.75
CA GLU A 167 2.20 -9.51 16.60
C GLU A 167 1.84 -8.10 16.10
N ALA A 168 2.02 -7.85 14.81
CA ALA A 168 1.65 -6.57 14.21
C ALA A 168 0.16 -6.24 14.36
N LEU A 169 -0.72 -7.22 14.22
CA LEU A 169 -2.16 -7.02 14.42
C LEU A 169 -2.50 -6.74 15.88
N ALA A 170 -1.81 -7.38 16.82
CA ALA A 170 -1.99 -7.14 18.26
C ALA A 170 -1.54 -5.73 18.65
N GLU A 171 -0.43 -5.26 18.10
CA GLU A 171 0.07 -3.89 18.30
C GLU A 171 -0.87 -2.85 17.67
N ALA A 172 -1.33 -3.10 16.43
CA ALA A 172 -2.26 -2.19 15.74
C ALA A 172 -3.61 -2.03 16.48
N ALA A 173 -4.03 -3.03 17.24
CA ALA A 173 -5.27 -2.96 18.03
C ALA A 173 -5.15 -2.06 19.27
N GLN A 174 -3.95 -1.60 19.62
CA GLN A 174 -3.67 -0.73 20.75
C GLN A 174 -3.49 0.75 20.34
N ALA A 175 -3.41 1.04 19.04
CA ALA A 175 -3.27 2.37 18.47
C ALA A 175 -4.64 3.02 18.24
#